data_0b710ba0ab6f1039388e9a9a079e4aba
#
_entry.id   0b710ba0ab6f1039388e9a9a079e4aba
#
_cell.length_a   1.000
_cell.length_b   1.000
_cell.length_c   1.000
_cell.angle_alpha   90.00
_cell.angle_beta   90.00
_cell.angle_gamma   90.00
#
_symmetry.space_group_name_H-M   'P 1'
#
loop_
_entity.id
_entity.type
_entity.pdbx_description
1 polymer ?
#
loop_
_entity_poly.entity_id
_entity_poly.type
_entity_poly.pdbx_seq_one_letter_code
_entity_poly.pdbx_strand_id
1 'polypeptide(L)'
;MKELFLNRRFFMFLWGGVFALLLTFVFPRVYPWVIWALGCGGGLVVVDITLLYGFGKACGAQRIVGDKFSNGEENPVRIRVENKYPFAVRVRVVDEAPVEFQERNNSLNFCLSSHEHKEGTYFLRPVKRGAYRFGQIRVFVTSRLSLVERRYSFGKEKEVAVYPSFVSMRKYELLAFTGRQSGNGIKRIRVAGISTAFDQIKPYIQGDDPRTVNWKATAKCNRLMVNSYTEERSQPVYCVIDKGRT
;
A
#
# COMPACT_ATOMS: atom_id res chain seq x y z
N MET A 1 23.11 18.85 -17.19
CA MET A 1 23.91 17.60 -17.16
C MET A 1 23.70 16.74 -15.91
N LYS A 2 23.10 17.24 -14.81
CA LYS A 2 22.84 16.44 -13.57
C LYS A 2 21.82 15.29 -13.73
N GLU A 3 21.26 15.09 -14.90
CA GLU A 3 20.18 14.15 -15.16
C GLU A 3 20.56 12.97 -16.04
N LEU A 4 21.84 12.86 -16.44
CA LEU A 4 22.35 11.78 -17.30
C LEU A 4 23.02 10.72 -16.44
N PHE A 5 22.59 9.48 -16.61
CA PHE A 5 23.19 8.30 -16.00
C PHE A 5 23.55 7.30 -17.08
N LEU A 6 24.66 6.61 -16.87
CA LEU A 6 25.10 5.54 -17.75
C LEU A 6 24.54 4.21 -17.24
N ASN A 7 23.95 3.44 -18.15
CA ASN A 7 23.36 2.16 -17.81
C ASN A 7 24.45 1.06 -17.75
N ARG A 8 24.13 -0.05 -17.09
CA ARG A 8 24.99 -1.23 -16.97
C ARG A 8 25.50 -1.72 -18.34
N ARG A 9 24.70 -1.64 -19.40
CA ARG A 9 25.09 -2.03 -20.75
C ARG A 9 26.23 -1.22 -21.32
N PHE A 10 26.28 0.08 -21.02
CA PHE A 10 27.40 0.94 -21.40
C PHE A 10 28.71 0.45 -20.78
N PHE A 11 28.72 0.15 -19.49
CA PHE A 11 29.88 -0.37 -18.79
C PHE A 11 30.32 -1.74 -19.34
N MET A 12 29.34 -2.62 -19.64
CA MET A 12 29.68 -3.91 -20.27
C MET A 12 30.32 -3.74 -21.63
N PHE A 13 29.81 -2.80 -22.44
CA PHE A 13 30.44 -2.45 -23.74
C PHE A 13 31.83 -1.89 -23.54
N LEU A 14 32.05 -0.99 -22.58
CA LEU A 14 33.36 -0.40 -22.28
C LEU A 14 34.37 -1.47 -21.83
N TRP A 15 33.98 -2.34 -20.89
CA TRP A 15 34.85 -3.44 -20.44
C TRP A 15 35.16 -4.44 -21.56
N GLY A 16 34.19 -4.77 -22.40
CA GLY A 16 34.38 -5.59 -23.58
C GLY A 16 35.35 -4.97 -24.56
N GLY A 17 35.26 -3.66 -24.76
CA GLY A 17 36.20 -2.90 -25.61
C GLY A 17 37.62 -2.91 -25.06
N VAL A 18 37.81 -2.69 -23.77
CA VAL A 18 39.14 -2.77 -23.12
C VAL A 18 39.72 -4.18 -23.27
N PHE A 19 38.93 -5.22 -23.04
CA PHE A 19 39.36 -6.59 -23.21
C PHE A 19 39.73 -6.91 -24.66
N ALA A 20 38.92 -6.44 -25.63
CA ALA A 20 39.25 -6.59 -27.06
C ALA A 20 40.56 -5.89 -27.44
N LEU A 21 40.83 -4.70 -26.91
CA LEU A 21 42.10 -4.00 -27.11
C LEU A 21 43.29 -4.79 -26.56
N LEU A 22 43.16 -5.41 -25.39
CA LEU A 22 44.21 -6.26 -24.84
C LEU A 22 44.48 -7.48 -25.74
N LEU A 23 43.45 -8.07 -26.35
CA LEU A 23 43.60 -9.17 -27.29
C LEU A 23 44.34 -8.76 -28.57
N THR A 24 44.29 -7.49 -29.01
CA THR A 24 45.00 -7.01 -30.18
C THR A 24 46.52 -7.06 -30.00
N PHE A 25 46.99 -7.05 -28.74
CA PHE A 25 48.43 -7.22 -28.45
C PHE A 25 48.93 -8.62 -28.88
N VAL A 26 48.06 -9.65 -28.72
CA VAL A 26 48.39 -11.02 -29.14
C VAL A 26 48.10 -11.23 -30.63
N PHE A 27 47.05 -10.59 -31.16
CA PHE A 27 46.60 -10.72 -32.54
C PHE A 27 46.56 -9.36 -33.26
N PRO A 28 47.67 -8.80 -33.75
CA PRO A 28 47.73 -7.45 -34.33
C PRO A 28 46.79 -7.24 -35.53
N ARG A 29 46.45 -8.30 -36.27
CA ARG A 29 45.55 -8.21 -37.44
C ARG A 29 44.11 -7.81 -37.07
N VAL A 30 43.72 -7.99 -35.84
CA VAL A 30 42.34 -7.66 -35.35
C VAL A 30 42.24 -6.19 -34.93
N TYR A 31 43.36 -5.48 -34.72
CA TYR A 31 43.40 -4.10 -34.25
C TYR A 31 42.46 -3.13 -35.02
N PRO A 32 42.50 -3.05 -36.36
CA PRO A 32 41.64 -2.09 -37.09
C PRO A 32 40.14 -2.38 -36.87
N TRP A 33 39.78 -3.64 -36.78
CA TRP A 33 38.36 -4.03 -36.52
C TRP A 33 37.88 -3.64 -35.12
N VAL A 34 38.75 -3.75 -34.12
CA VAL A 34 38.41 -3.34 -32.75
C VAL A 34 38.24 -1.82 -32.66
N ILE A 35 39.10 -1.04 -33.32
CA ILE A 35 38.97 0.42 -33.36
C ILE A 35 37.67 0.83 -34.06
N TRP A 36 37.34 0.21 -35.19
CA TRP A 36 36.06 0.45 -35.86
C TRP A 36 34.86 0.10 -35.00
N ALA A 37 34.88 -1.01 -34.30
CA ALA A 37 33.81 -1.44 -33.40
C ALA A 37 33.62 -0.45 -32.22
N LEU A 38 34.73 0.03 -31.63
CA LEU A 38 34.70 1.04 -30.57
C LEU A 38 34.19 2.39 -31.09
N GLY A 39 34.60 2.81 -32.28
CA GLY A 39 34.10 4.02 -32.94
C GLY A 39 32.58 3.95 -33.19
N CYS A 40 32.11 2.84 -33.76
CA CYS A 40 30.67 2.61 -33.95
C CYS A 40 29.89 2.60 -32.64
N GLY A 41 30.45 1.94 -31.60
CA GLY A 41 29.82 1.92 -30.27
C GLY A 41 29.76 3.31 -29.64
N GLY A 42 30.81 4.10 -29.73
CA GLY A 42 30.81 5.51 -29.32
C GLY A 42 29.74 6.34 -30.08
N GLY A 43 29.64 6.13 -31.40
CA GLY A 43 28.59 6.74 -32.22
C GLY A 43 27.17 6.37 -31.75
N LEU A 44 26.95 5.10 -31.41
CA LEU A 44 25.64 4.67 -30.86
C LEU A 44 25.31 5.34 -29.52
N VAL A 45 26.27 5.57 -28.65
CA VAL A 45 26.07 6.31 -27.40
C VAL A 45 25.67 7.76 -27.69
N VAL A 46 26.34 8.43 -28.65
CA VAL A 46 25.98 9.79 -29.04
C VAL A 46 24.55 9.85 -29.61
N VAL A 47 24.17 8.87 -30.45
CA VAL A 47 22.81 8.75 -30.97
C VAL A 47 21.80 8.55 -29.84
N ASP A 48 22.09 7.70 -28.86
CA ASP A 48 21.20 7.45 -27.72
C ASP A 48 21.00 8.72 -26.87
N ILE A 49 22.07 9.48 -26.64
CA ILE A 49 22.01 10.79 -25.95
C ILE A 49 21.14 11.78 -26.75
N THR A 50 21.37 11.91 -28.07
CA THR A 50 20.60 12.84 -28.91
C THR A 50 19.13 12.46 -28.97
N LEU A 51 18.78 11.19 -29.02
CA LEU A 51 17.40 10.70 -28.95
C LEU A 51 16.72 11.05 -27.63
N LEU A 52 17.40 10.86 -26.49
CA LEU A 52 16.81 11.14 -25.19
C LEU A 52 16.74 12.63 -24.85
N TYR A 53 17.70 13.43 -25.31
CA TYR A 53 17.79 14.86 -24.96
C TYR A 53 17.25 15.81 -26.03
N GLY A 54 17.17 15.38 -27.28
CA GLY A 54 16.69 16.20 -28.40
C GLY A 54 15.24 16.62 -28.31
N PHE A 55 14.41 15.86 -27.62
CA PHE A 55 12.97 16.13 -27.46
C PHE A 55 12.59 16.91 -26.18
N GLY A 56 13.54 17.52 -25.49
CA GLY A 56 13.27 18.32 -24.29
C GLY A 56 12.64 17.52 -23.15
N LYS A 57 11.52 17.99 -22.58
CA LYS A 57 10.75 17.29 -21.53
C LYS A 57 9.71 16.35 -22.14
N ALA A 58 10.16 15.21 -22.63
CA ALA A 58 9.33 14.26 -23.34
C ALA A 58 8.77 13.12 -22.46
N CYS A 59 8.73 13.28 -21.15
CA CYS A 59 8.07 12.36 -20.21
C CYS A 59 7.26 13.17 -19.20
N GLY A 60 6.14 12.64 -18.75
CA GLY A 60 5.32 13.18 -17.68
C GLY A 60 5.03 12.13 -16.62
N ALA A 61 4.96 12.53 -15.35
CA ALA A 61 4.51 11.66 -14.28
C ALA A 61 3.65 12.44 -13.27
N GLN A 62 2.60 11.79 -12.79
CA GLN A 62 1.68 12.36 -11.81
C GLN A 62 1.31 11.30 -10.76
N ARG A 63 1.37 11.71 -9.48
CA ARG A 63 0.90 10.91 -8.36
C ARG A 63 -0.58 11.19 -8.12
N ILE A 64 -1.36 10.14 -8.04
CA ILE A 64 -2.78 10.16 -7.69
C ILE A 64 -2.89 9.43 -6.34
N VAL A 65 -3.02 10.20 -5.28
CA VAL A 65 -3.11 9.69 -3.91
C VAL A 65 -4.25 10.38 -3.19
N GLY A 66 -4.98 9.64 -2.36
CA GLY A 66 -6.00 10.17 -1.47
C GLY A 66 -5.42 11.15 -0.45
N ASP A 67 -6.25 12.03 0.08
CA ASP A 67 -5.81 13.02 1.08
C ASP A 67 -5.69 12.41 2.49
N LYS A 68 -6.21 11.19 2.68
CA LYS A 68 -6.26 10.48 3.95
C LYS A 68 -5.88 9.02 3.78
N PHE A 69 -5.05 8.52 4.68
CA PHE A 69 -4.67 7.11 4.77
C PHE A 69 -5.21 6.48 6.05
N SER A 70 -5.48 5.18 6.00
CA SER A 70 -5.84 4.36 7.16
C SER A 70 -4.60 3.72 7.77
N ASN A 71 -4.42 3.88 9.09
CA ASN A 71 -3.31 3.25 9.81
C ASN A 71 -3.45 1.73 9.86
N GLY A 72 -2.36 1.00 9.58
CA GLY A 72 -2.33 -0.47 9.61
C GLY A 72 -2.97 -1.16 8.41
N GLU A 73 -3.53 -0.43 7.46
CA GLU A 73 -4.16 -0.92 6.23
C GLU A 73 -3.31 -0.62 4.99
N GLU A 74 -3.58 -1.35 3.92
CA GLU A 74 -2.97 -1.11 2.61
C GLU A 74 -3.68 0.05 1.91
N ASN A 75 -2.96 1.16 1.75
CA ASN A 75 -3.47 2.35 1.09
C ASN A 75 -2.90 2.42 -0.34
N PRO A 76 -3.75 2.46 -1.38
CA PRO A 76 -3.29 2.47 -2.77
C PRO A 76 -2.74 3.84 -3.15
N VAL A 77 -1.56 3.85 -3.75
CA VAL A 77 -0.95 5.01 -4.40
C VAL A 77 -0.83 4.69 -5.89
N ARG A 78 -1.45 5.50 -6.74
CA ARG A 78 -1.38 5.36 -8.19
C ARG A 78 -0.41 6.36 -8.78
N ILE A 79 0.40 5.89 -9.71
CA ILE A 79 1.27 6.76 -10.50
C ILE A 79 0.89 6.60 -11.96
N ARG A 80 0.53 7.71 -12.59
CA ARG A 80 0.31 7.80 -14.03
C ARG A 80 1.58 8.31 -14.68
N VAL A 81 2.05 7.59 -15.69
CA VAL A 81 3.22 7.96 -16.49
C VAL A 81 2.82 8.13 -17.93
N GLU A 82 3.29 9.19 -18.57
CA GLU A 82 3.01 9.53 -19.97
C GLU A 82 4.32 9.60 -20.74
N ASN A 83 4.37 8.91 -21.88
CA ASN A 83 5.47 8.99 -22.82
C ASN A 83 5.12 10.00 -23.92
N LYS A 84 5.91 11.06 -24.06
CA LYS A 84 5.77 12.07 -25.14
C LYS A 84 6.85 11.92 -26.24
N TYR A 85 7.68 10.90 -26.14
CA TYR A 85 8.62 10.58 -27.20
C TYR A 85 7.92 9.94 -28.39
N PRO A 86 8.41 10.17 -29.62
CA PRO A 86 7.87 9.53 -30.84
C PRO A 86 8.26 8.05 -30.95
N PHE A 87 8.97 7.50 -29.97
CA PHE A 87 9.42 6.11 -29.94
C PHE A 87 9.12 5.44 -28.60
N ALA A 88 9.20 4.11 -28.58
CA ALA A 88 8.99 3.34 -27.37
C ALA A 88 10.17 3.50 -26.38
N VAL A 89 9.83 3.69 -25.12
CA VAL A 89 10.79 3.85 -24.03
C VAL A 89 10.52 2.88 -22.90
N ARG A 90 11.57 2.52 -22.16
CA ARG A 90 11.44 1.87 -20.87
C ARG A 90 11.57 2.92 -19.78
N VAL A 91 10.63 2.88 -18.86
CA VAL A 91 10.53 3.86 -17.78
C VAL A 91 10.55 3.13 -16.45
N ARG A 92 11.48 3.50 -15.60
CA ARG A 92 11.53 3.10 -14.20
C ARG A 92 11.15 4.29 -13.34
N VAL A 93 10.10 4.14 -12.55
CA VAL A 93 9.59 5.17 -11.65
C VAL A 93 9.94 4.80 -10.23
N VAL A 94 10.52 5.75 -9.52
CA VAL A 94 10.81 5.63 -8.09
C VAL A 94 10.08 6.77 -7.40
N ASP A 95 9.10 6.43 -6.58
CA ASP A 95 8.38 7.41 -5.79
C ASP A 95 9.06 7.61 -4.44
N GLU A 96 9.33 8.85 -4.06
CA GLU A 96 9.88 9.18 -2.74
C GLU A 96 8.75 9.16 -1.70
N ALA A 97 8.37 7.94 -1.28
CA ALA A 97 7.48 7.77 -0.15
C ALA A 97 8.15 8.21 1.15
N PRO A 98 7.39 8.62 2.17
CA PRO A 98 7.91 8.95 3.49
C PRO A 98 8.76 7.81 4.06
N VAL A 99 9.91 8.15 4.66
CA VAL A 99 10.90 7.17 5.17
C VAL A 99 10.29 6.31 6.28
N GLU A 100 9.34 6.86 7.01
CA GLU A 100 8.64 6.21 8.13
C GLU A 100 7.83 5.00 7.70
N PHE A 101 7.45 4.89 6.44
CA PHE A 101 6.72 3.72 5.93
C PHE A 101 7.63 2.51 5.68
N GLN A 102 8.97 2.69 5.76
CA GLN A 102 10.00 1.65 5.61
C GLN A 102 9.89 0.80 4.32
N GLU A 103 9.13 1.26 3.35
CA GLU A 103 8.97 0.61 2.05
C GLU A 103 10.16 0.95 1.16
N ARG A 104 11.02 -0.04 0.93
CA ARG A 104 12.20 0.11 0.07
C ARG A 104 11.93 -0.18 -1.41
N ASN A 105 10.79 -0.75 -1.75
CA ASN A 105 10.54 -1.31 -3.08
C ASN A 105 9.46 -0.53 -3.87
N ASN A 106 9.48 0.81 -3.79
CA ASN A 106 8.53 1.69 -4.49
C ASN A 106 8.95 1.94 -5.95
N SER A 107 9.52 0.94 -6.62
CA SER A 107 9.91 1.08 -8.03
C SER A 107 8.91 0.38 -8.95
N LEU A 108 8.36 1.14 -9.89
CA LEU A 108 7.48 0.64 -10.93
C LEU A 108 8.22 0.69 -12.27
N ASN A 109 8.16 -0.40 -13.03
CA ASN A 109 8.77 -0.48 -14.36
C ASN A 109 7.69 -0.58 -15.43
N PHE A 110 7.78 0.29 -16.43
CA PHE A 110 6.85 0.35 -17.55
C PHE A 110 7.60 0.27 -18.87
N CYS A 111 7.00 -0.41 -19.85
CA CYS A 111 7.34 -0.25 -21.25
C CYS A 111 6.20 0.55 -21.91
N LEU A 112 6.51 1.72 -22.43
CA LEU A 112 5.55 2.63 -23.03
C LEU A 112 5.87 2.78 -24.51
N SER A 113 4.86 2.60 -25.36
CA SER A 113 4.93 2.92 -26.78
C SER A 113 4.94 4.44 -26.99
N SER A 114 5.09 4.90 -28.23
CA SER A 114 5.01 6.32 -28.56
C SER A 114 3.66 6.89 -28.12
N HIS A 115 3.69 8.02 -27.41
CA HIS A 115 2.52 8.74 -26.90
C HIS A 115 1.55 7.93 -26.03
N GLU A 116 2.02 6.82 -25.45
CA GLU A 116 1.24 5.97 -24.55
C GLU A 116 1.33 6.49 -23.10
N HIS A 117 0.24 6.30 -22.35
CA HIS A 117 0.21 6.49 -20.90
C HIS A 117 -0.14 5.18 -20.22
N LYS A 118 0.46 4.94 -19.05
CA LYS A 118 0.15 3.79 -18.19
C LYS A 118 0.04 4.22 -16.74
N GLU A 119 -0.76 3.49 -16.00
CA GLU A 119 -0.90 3.65 -14.56
C GLU A 119 -0.36 2.42 -13.85
N GLY A 120 0.37 2.66 -12.78
CA GLY A 120 0.79 1.62 -11.84
C GLY A 120 0.30 1.95 -10.45
N THR A 121 -0.06 0.93 -9.69
CA THR A 121 -0.49 1.08 -8.31
C THR A 121 0.49 0.33 -7.43
N TYR A 122 0.89 0.95 -6.34
CA TYR A 122 1.58 0.29 -5.25
C TYR A 122 0.85 0.60 -3.93
N PHE A 123 1.10 -0.19 -2.91
CA PHE A 123 0.39 -0.08 -1.64
C PHE A 123 1.35 0.35 -0.54
N LEU A 124 0.89 1.26 0.31
CA LEU A 124 1.63 1.70 1.50
C LEU A 124 0.83 1.34 2.75
N ARG A 125 1.54 0.81 3.75
CA ARG A 125 0.96 0.44 5.04
C ARG A 125 1.58 1.26 6.17
N PRO A 126 1.02 2.43 6.50
CA PRO A 126 1.50 3.23 7.61
C PRO A 126 1.30 2.51 8.94
N VAL A 127 2.30 2.61 9.84
CA VAL A 127 2.28 1.97 11.16
C VAL A 127 1.91 2.98 12.26
N LYS A 128 2.19 4.27 12.05
CA LYS A 128 1.93 5.34 13.02
C LYS A 128 0.97 6.37 12.44
N ARG A 129 0.17 6.98 13.30
CA ARG A 129 -0.67 8.13 12.95
C ARG A 129 0.17 9.39 12.80
N GLY A 130 -0.22 10.30 11.95
CA GLY A 130 0.47 11.57 11.74
C GLY A 130 0.28 12.12 10.34
N ALA A 131 0.91 13.25 10.07
CA ALA A 131 0.98 13.86 8.74
C ALA A 131 2.33 13.47 8.10
N TYR A 132 2.28 12.92 6.90
CA TYR A 132 3.44 12.43 6.19
C TYR A 132 3.61 13.17 4.87
N ARG A 133 4.85 13.53 4.55
CA ARG A 133 5.17 14.25 3.33
C ARG A 133 5.78 13.33 2.30
N PHE A 134 5.13 13.25 1.16
CA PHE A 134 5.67 12.61 -0.03
C PHE A 134 6.66 13.56 -0.72
N GLY A 135 7.82 13.05 -1.09
CA GLY A 135 8.80 13.77 -1.87
C GLY A 135 8.48 13.79 -3.37
N GLN A 136 9.51 13.87 -4.19
CA GLN A 136 9.38 13.93 -5.64
C GLN A 136 9.22 12.53 -6.27
N ILE A 137 8.60 12.48 -7.44
CA ILE A 137 8.57 11.29 -8.27
C ILE A 137 9.80 11.35 -9.19
N ARG A 138 10.71 10.40 -9.04
CA ARG A 138 11.88 10.26 -9.91
C ARG A 138 11.58 9.26 -11.02
N VAL A 139 11.68 9.73 -12.25
CA VAL A 139 11.41 8.93 -13.44
C VAL A 139 12.68 8.78 -14.23
N PHE A 140 13.10 7.55 -14.44
CA PHE A 140 14.27 7.18 -15.20
C PHE A 140 13.82 6.61 -16.55
N VAL A 141 14.19 7.27 -17.62
CA VAL A 141 13.81 6.91 -18.99
C VAL A 141 15.01 6.37 -19.73
N THR A 142 14.85 5.19 -20.32
CA THR A 142 15.84 4.57 -21.19
C THR A 142 15.25 4.32 -22.57
N SER A 143 16.04 4.56 -23.60
CA SER A 143 15.68 4.23 -24.97
C SER A 143 15.71 2.72 -25.23
N ARG A 144 15.44 2.32 -26.47
CA ARG A 144 15.55 0.93 -26.92
C ARG A 144 17.00 0.40 -26.83
N LEU A 145 17.98 1.26 -27.07
CA LEU A 145 19.41 0.92 -26.97
C LEU A 145 19.84 0.67 -25.53
N SER A 146 19.26 1.42 -24.60
CA SER A 146 19.52 1.31 -23.14
C SER A 146 21.00 1.50 -22.77
N LEU A 147 21.73 2.36 -23.47
CA LEU A 147 23.09 2.73 -23.13
C LEU A 147 23.09 3.87 -22.11
N VAL A 148 22.15 4.81 -22.26
CA VAL A 148 22.00 6.00 -21.43
C VAL A 148 20.64 5.99 -20.76
N GLU A 149 20.56 6.55 -19.55
CA GLU A 149 19.37 6.75 -18.77
C GLU A 149 19.23 8.23 -18.45
N ARG A 150 18.06 8.81 -18.73
CA ARG A 150 17.74 10.20 -18.41
C ARG A 150 16.78 10.24 -17.23
N ARG A 151 17.14 11.01 -16.19
CA ARG A 151 16.31 11.22 -15.02
C ARG A 151 15.45 12.47 -15.17
N TYR A 152 14.19 12.34 -14.83
CA TYR A 152 13.24 13.42 -14.64
C TYR A 152 12.75 13.42 -13.18
N SER A 153 12.47 14.61 -12.65
CA SER A 153 11.85 14.77 -11.33
C SER A 153 10.53 15.50 -11.52
N PHE A 154 9.46 14.93 -10.99
CA PHE A 154 8.10 15.46 -11.08
C PHE A 154 7.45 15.54 -9.70
N GLY A 155 6.36 16.33 -9.64
CA GLY A 155 5.52 16.46 -8.46
C GLY A 155 6.03 17.51 -7.48
N LYS A 156 5.07 18.08 -6.77
CA LYS A 156 5.29 18.89 -5.58
C LYS A 156 5.17 17.98 -4.37
N GLU A 157 5.78 18.35 -3.28
CA GLU A 157 5.55 17.73 -2.00
C GLU A 157 4.05 17.73 -1.69
N LYS A 158 3.52 16.55 -1.33
CA LYS A 158 2.12 16.41 -0.91
C LYS A 158 2.10 15.83 0.49
N GLU A 159 1.39 16.50 1.38
CA GLU A 159 1.14 16.02 2.73
C GLU A 159 -0.12 15.16 2.75
N VAL A 160 -0.03 13.98 3.38
CA VAL A 160 -1.12 13.04 3.55
C VAL A 160 -1.26 12.71 5.02
N ALA A 161 -2.47 12.88 5.55
CA ALA A 161 -2.78 12.58 6.94
C ALA A 161 -3.15 11.10 7.12
N VAL A 162 -2.54 10.44 8.12
CA VAL A 162 -2.84 9.05 8.49
C VAL A 162 -3.74 9.03 9.71
N TYR A 163 -4.96 8.52 9.52
CA TYR A 163 -5.99 8.38 10.55
C TYR A 163 -6.07 6.94 11.08
N PRO A 164 -6.69 6.73 12.25
CA PRO A 164 -7.01 5.38 12.72
C PRO A 164 -7.84 4.61 11.70
N SER A 165 -7.67 3.28 11.66
CA SER A 165 -8.42 2.42 10.74
C SER A 165 -9.92 2.44 11.06
N PHE A 166 -10.72 2.96 10.13
CA PHE A 166 -12.18 2.96 10.24
C PHE A 166 -12.78 1.59 9.90
N VAL A 167 -12.10 0.79 9.08
CA VAL A 167 -12.58 -0.54 8.68
C VAL A 167 -12.55 -1.49 9.86
N SER A 168 -11.47 -1.47 10.65
CA SER A 168 -11.39 -2.24 11.88
C SER A 168 -12.44 -1.79 12.90
N MET A 169 -12.70 -0.50 13.05
CA MET A 169 -13.78 0.02 13.90
C MET A 169 -15.15 -0.52 13.49
N ARG A 170 -15.51 -0.45 12.21
CA ARG A 170 -16.78 -0.99 11.71
C ARG A 170 -16.93 -2.49 11.95
N LYS A 171 -15.83 -3.25 11.80
CA LYS A 171 -15.84 -4.68 12.10
C LYS A 171 -16.16 -4.96 13.56
N TYR A 172 -15.56 -4.22 14.50
CA TYR A 172 -15.84 -4.37 15.92
C TYR A 172 -17.22 -3.84 16.29
N GLU A 173 -17.68 -2.77 15.67
CA GLU A 173 -19.04 -2.24 15.83
C GLU A 173 -20.09 -3.28 15.41
N LEU A 174 -19.94 -3.87 14.23
CA LEU A 174 -20.82 -4.95 13.77
C LEU A 174 -20.77 -6.18 14.69
N LEU A 175 -19.60 -6.55 15.22
CA LEU A 175 -19.47 -7.65 16.19
C LEU A 175 -20.18 -7.32 17.52
N ALA A 176 -20.11 -6.07 17.95
CA ALA A 176 -20.80 -5.61 19.16
C ALA A 176 -22.33 -5.63 18.99
N PHE A 177 -22.83 -5.18 17.84
CA PHE A 177 -24.28 -5.18 17.57
C PHE A 177 -24.85 -6.57 17.27
N THR A 178 -24.11 -7.46 16.62
CA THR A 178 -24.63 -8.79 16.26
C THR A 178 -24.67 -9.77 17.42
N GLY A 179 -24.11 -9.45 18.57
CA GLY A 179 -24.13 -10.32 19.75
C GLY A 179 -23.51 -11.71 19.55
N ARG A 180 -22.93 -11.96 18.38
CA ARG A 180 -22.23 -13.22 18.04
C ARG A 180 -20.81 -13.18 18.63
N GLN A 181 -20.74 -13.40 19.91
CA GLN A 181 -19.50 -13.87 20.56
C GLN A 181 -19.22 -15.33 20.15
N SER A 182 -19.00 -15.56 18.86
CA SER A 182 -18.56 -16.86 18.38
C SER A 182 -17.06 -16.79 18.13
N GLY A 183 -16.33 -17.46 19.02
CA GLY A 183 -14.98 -17.94 18.77
C GLY A 183 -13.88 -16.90 18.93
N ASN A 184 -13.27 -16.94 19.99
CA ASN A 184 -11.86 -16.89 20.38
C ASN A 184 -11.74 -16.40 21.83
N GLY A 185 -11.90 -17.34 22.77
CA GLY A 185 -11.32 -17.16 24.11
C GLY A 185 -12.00 -16.15 25.06
N ILE A 186 -13.05 -15.45 24.66
CA ILE A 186 -13.78 -14.55 25.55
C ILE A 186 -14.79 -15.39 26.34
N LYS A 187 -14.43 -15.69 27.57
CA LYS A 187 -15.28 -16.31 28.56
C LYS A 187 -16.60 -15.54 28.61
N ARG A 188 -17.73 -16.19 28.27
CA ARG A 188 -19.06 -15.63 28.54
C ARG A 188 -19.14 -15.37 30.03
N ILE A 189 -18.99 -14.14 30.44
CA ILE A 189 -19.34 -13.74 31.81
C ILE A 189 -20.85 -13.75 31.81
N ARG A 190 -21.42 -14.83 32.40
CA ARG A 190 -22.84 -14.80 32.84
C ARG A 190 -22.90 -13.78 33.96
N VAL A 191 -23.22 -12.55 33.63
CA VAL A 191 -23.61 -11.57 34.62
C VAL A 191 -25.01 -12.02 35.05
N ALA A 192 -25.11 -12.64 36.21
CA ALA A 192 -26.37 -12.86 36.89
C ALA A 192 -26.88 -11.49 37.35
N GLY A 193 -27.47 -10.74 36.44
CA GLY A 193 -28.23 -9.52 36.73
C GLY A 193 -29.60 -9.94 37.21
N ILE A 194 -29.98 -9.56 38.41
CA ILE A 194 -31.33 -9.63 38.88
C ILE A 194 -32.09 -8.55 38.10
N SER A 195 -32.67 -8.94 36.97
CA SER A 195 -33.57 -8.05 36.23
C SER A 195 -34.88 -7.94 36.99
N THR A 196 -35.34 -6.72 37.17
CA THR A 196 -36.56 -6.41 37.92
C THR A 196 -37.79 -6.22 37.03
N ALA A 197 -37.64 -6.18 35.70
CA ALA A 197 -38.74 -6.01 34.78
C ALA A 197 -39.46 -7.35 34.57
N PHE A 198 -40.68 -7.51 35.11
CA PHE A 198 -41.54 -8.67 34.90
C PHE A 198 -41.96 -8.74 33.41
N ASP A 199 -41.78 -9.91 32.78
CA ASP A 199 -42.18 -10.17 31.40
C ASP A 199 -43.45 -11.04 31.36
N GLN A 200 -43.35 -12.30 31.81
CA GLN A 200 -44.45 -13.24 31.70
C GLN A 200 -44.33 -14.36 32.76
N ILE A 201 -45.44 -15.11 32.94
CA ILE A 201 -45.44 -16.34 33.73
C ILE A 201 -45.36 -17.52 32.75
N LYS A 202 -44.34 -18.36 32.88
CA LYS A 202 -44.17 -19.56 32.06
C LYS A 202 -44.14 -20.84 32.89
N PRO A 203 -44.41 -22.03 32.30
CA PRO A 203 -44.17 -23.30 32.97
C PRO A 203 -42.72 -23.46 33.38
N TYR A 204 -42.50 -24.03 34.57
CA TYR A 204 -41.14 -24.34 35.05
C TYR A 204 -40.47 -25.39 34.12
N ILE A 205 -39.23 -25.12 33.77
CA ILE A 205 -38.39 -26.04 33.02
C ILE A 205 -37.16 -26.33 33.89
N GLN A 206 -36.66 -27.57 33.86
CA GLN A 206 -35.48 -27.98 34.61
C GLN A 206 -34.28 -27.07 34.25
N GLY A 207 -33.78 -26.29 35.24
CA GLY A 207 -32.74 -25.27 35.06
C GLY A 207 -33.20 -23.84 35.35
N ASP A 208 -34.52 -23.60 35.49
CA ASP A 208 -35.04 -22.29 35.95
C ASP A 208 -34.74 -22.14 37.47
N ASP A 209 -34.54 -20.89 37.92
CA ASP A 209 -34.23 -20.59 39.33
C ASP A 209 -35.48 -20.86 40.19
N PRO A 210 -35.39 -21.76 41.19
CA PRO A 210 -36.52 -22.08 42.08
C PRO A 210 -37.06 -20.87 42.85
N ARG A 211 -36.24 -19.81 43.03
CA ARG A 211 -36.66 -18.57 43.71
C ARG A 211 -37.70 -17.76 42.93
N THR A 212 -37.80 -18.00 41.61
CA THR A 212 -38.74 -17.30 40.73
C THR A 212 -40.10 -18.00 40.62
N VAL A 213 -40.35 -19.08 41.38
CA VAL A 213 -41.61 -19.83 41.39
C VAL A 213 -42.75 -18.94 41.86
N ASN A 214 -43.77 -18.85 41.03
CA ASN A 214 -45.01 -18.15 41.34
C ASN A 214 -46.03 -19.14 41.94
N TRP A 215 -46.08 -19.21 43.26
CA TRP A 215 -46.94 -20.14 43.99
C TRP A 215 -48.45 -19.90 43.71
N LYS A 216 -48.88 -18.64 43.51
CA LYS A 216 -50.22 -18.28 43.17
C LYS A 216 -50.68 -18.80 41.80
N ALA A 217 -49.82 -18.64 40.81
CA ALA A 217 -50.06 -19.18 39.46
C ALA A 217 -49.95 -20.72 39.42
N THR A 218 -49.04 -21.31 40.17
CA THR A 218 -48.88 -22.75 40.36
C THR A 218 -50.14 -23.38 40.91
N ALA A 219 -50.73 -22.82 41.97
CA ALA A 219 -52.00 -23.31 42.57
C ALA A 219 -53.20 -23.21 41.60
N LYS A 220 -53.23 -22.17 40.75
CA LYS A 220 -54.29 -21.98 39.77
C LYS A 220 -54.18 -22.89 38.56
N CYS A 221 -52.92 -23.18 38.10
CA CYS A 221 -52.67 -23.98 36.89
C CYS A 221 -52.40 -25.46 37.17
N ASN A 222 -52.37 -25.85 38.43
CA ASN A 222 -52.01 -27.22 38.89
C ASN A 222 -50.67 -27.78 38.31
N ARG A 223 -49.72 -26.90 37.99
CA ARG A 223 -48.39 -27.20 37.51
C ARG A 223 -47.43 -26.07 37.95
N LEU A 224 -46.14 -26.40 38.15
CA LEU A 224 -45.13 -25.41 38.54
C LEU A 224 -45.01 -24.31 37.50
N MET A 225 -45.21 -23.06 37.95
CA MET A 225 -45.10 -21.85 37.13
C MET A 225 -44.03 -20.92 37.70
N VAL A 226 -43.26 -20.28 36.82
CA VAL A 226 -42.19 -19.34 37.18
C VAL A 226 -42.41 -17.98 36.54
N ASN A 227 -42.01 -16.94 37.24
CA ASN A 227 -41.96 -15.59 36.69
C ASN A 227 -40.72 -15.47 35.79
N SER A 228 -40.91 -15.07 34.56
CA SER A 228 -39.84 -14.70 33.63
C SER A 228 -39.65 -13.19 33.69
N TYR A 229 -38.40 -12.77 33.77
CA TYR A 229 -38.03 -11.35 33.77
C TYR A 229 -37.20 -11.04 32.52
N THR A 230 -37.48 -9.89 31.89
CA THR A 230 -36.69 -9.42 30.73
C THR A 230 -35.41 -8.80 31.21
N GLU A 231 -34.29 -9.19 30.61
CA GLU A 231 -32.99 -8.51 30.82
C GLU A 231 -33.06 -7.11 30.21
N GLU A 232 -33.16 -6.08 31.03
CA GLU A 232 -32.85 -4.72 30.58
C GLU A 232 -31.37 -4.61 30.31
N ARG A 233 -31.01 -4.56 29.03
CA ARG A 233 -29.61 -4.39 28.58
C ARG A 233 -29.16 -2.92 28.60
N SER A 234 -29.56 -2.15 29.56
CA SER A 234 -29.02 -0.82 29.79
C SER A 234 -27.70 -0.91 30.58
N GLN A 235 -26.63 -1.26 29.87
CA GLN A 235 -25.31 -1.15 30.45
C GLN A 235 -24.80 0.27 30.22
N PRO A 236 -24.31 0.98 31.24
CA PRO A 236 -23.63 2.24 31.06
C PRO A 236 -22.33 1.98 30.25
N VAL A 237 -22.25 2.58 29.06
CA VAL A 237 -21.05 2.52 28.20
C VAL A 237 -20.15 3.68 28.59
N TYR A 238 -19.02 3.38 29.21
CA TYR A 238 -17.99 4.37 29.48
C TYR A 238 -17.03 4.45 28.29
N CYS A 239 -17.00 5.59 27.59
CA CYS A 239 -15.98 5.90 26.61
C CYS A 239 -14.79 6.55 27.33
N VAL A 240 -13.71 5.80 27.49
CA VAL A 240 -12.44 6.34 28.01
C VAL A 240 -11.57 6.72 26.83
N ILE A 241 -11.33 8.01 26.64
CA ILE A 241 -10.42 8.52 25.61
C ILE A 241 -9.09 8.81 26.30
N ASP A 242 -8.11 7.92 26.08
CA ASP A 242 -6.73 8.20 26.47
C ASP A 242 -6.13 9.21 25.49
N LYS A 243 -5.84 10.40 26.01
CA LYS A 243 -5.14 11.46 25.26
C LYS A 243 -3.62 11.27 25.30
N GLY A 244 -3.11 10.11 25.62
CA GLY A 244 -1.68 9.78 25.68
C GLY A 244 -0.74 10.91 25.26
N ARG A 245 0.42 10.98 25.82
CA ARG A 245 1.40 12.07 25.53
C ARG A 245 1.57 12.27 24.02
N THR A 246 1.21 13.47 23.54
CA THR A 246 1.58 14.01 22.23
C THR A 246 3.07 14.26 22.14
#